data_e38e827a57d7ccf4f65ef1a167d50333
#
_entry.id   e38e827a57d7ccf4f65ef1a167d50333
#
_cell.length_a   1.000
_cell.length_b   1.000
_cell.length_c   1.000
_cell.angle_alpha   90.00
_cell.angle_beta   90.00
_cell.angle_gamma   90.00
#
_symmetry.space_group_name_H-M   'P 1'
#
loop_
_entity.id
_entity.type
_entity.pdbx_description
1 polymer ?
#
loop_
_entity_poly.entity_id
_entity_poly.type
_entity_poly.pdbx_seq_one_letter_code
_entity_poly.pdbx_strand_id
1 'polypeptide(L)'
;MNSLLRFQQPVFGPACQALPDFLRAREYRNPMADDVTAFQVAFNTELTFPEFVKQHPEHLENLHKSMQQSYGNQWIDEFPVESELGQWDQTGNERPLLVDIGGGRGQQASAFKKRFPGLPGRVIVQDRAEVIDGVTEIDGVEFMVHDFFEAQPILGAKFYYLRFVLHDWPDDLCVQILRSIVPAMGPQSCIILDEMIPPDIGISFWAAFMDTAMLATCGGSERSAEDWVRLLDRAGLRILKLLEYDPQNLSVIVAVPKPEENVR
;
A
#
# COMPACT_ATOMS: atom_id res chain seq x y z
N MET A 1 23.40 14.36 5.16
CA MET A 1 23.00 13.60 3.95
C MET A 1 21.61 13.06 4.24
N ASN A 2 20.64 13.31 3.35
CA ASN A 2 19.23 12.93 3.50
C ASN A 2 19.09 11.39 3.64
N SER A 3 18.23 10.90 4.53
CA SER A 3 17.93 9.47 4.75
C SER A 3 17.54 8.76 3.45
N LEU A 4 16.79 9.45 2.58
CA LEU A 4 16.42 8.97 1.26
C LEU A 4 17.64 8.57 0.42
N LEU A 5 18.65 9.46 0.29
CA LEU A 5 19.88 9.17 -0.45
C LEU A 5 20.73 8.06 0.19
N ARG A 6 20.72 7.99 1.53
CA ARG A 6 21.44 6.94 2.27
C ARG A 6 20.83 5.55 2.09
N PHE A 7 19.57 5.48 1.75
CA PHE A 7 18.87 4.24 1.45
C PHE A 7 18.89 3.92 -0.04
N GLN A 8 18.48 4.86 -0.89
CA GLN A 8 18.31 4.64 -2.33
C GLN A 8 19.61 4.27 -3.03
N GLN A 9 20.71 4.99 -2.75
CA GLN A 9 21.96 4.75 -3.43
C GLN A 9 22.56 3.36 -3.15
N PRO A 10 22.71 2.88 -1.90
CA PRO A 10 23.33 1.59 -1.64
C PRO A 10 22.41 0.39 -1.88
N VAL A 11 21.10 0.57 -1.93
CA VAL A 11 20.12 -0.52 -2.02
C VAL A 11 19.43 -0.54 -3.38
N PHE A 12 18.73 0.53 -3.76
CA PHE A 12 18.04 0.57 -5.06
C PHE A 12 19.02 0.68 -6.23
N GLY A 13 20.11 1.42 -6.06
CA GLY A 13 21.10 1.62 -7.13
C GLY A 13 21.61 0.33 -7.75
N PRO A 14 22.21 -0.59 -6.99
CA PRO A 14 22.68 -1.87 -7.52
C PRO A 14 21.58 -2.72 -8.16
N ALA A 15 20.40 -2.78 -7.56
CA ALA A 15 19.25 -3.52 -8.09
C ALA A 15 18.78 -2.97 -9.45
N CYS A 16 18.65 -1.63 -9.56
CA CYS A 16 18.30 -0.96 -10.82
C CYS A 16 19.38 -1.14 -11.89
N GLN A 17 20.68 -1.16 -11.52
CA GLN A 17 21.76 -1.43 -12.46
C GLN A 17 21.73 -2.87 -13.01
N ALA A 18 21.31 -3.85 -12.22
CA ALA A 18 21.17 -5.23 -12.66
C ALA A 18 19.92 -5.47 -13.52
N LEU A 19 18.91 -4.59 -13.42
CA LEU A 19 17.59 -4.78 -14.04
C LEU A 19 17.64 -4.99 -15.56
N PRO A 20 18.42 -4.27 -16.37
CA PRO A 20 18.46 -4.48 -17.84
C PRO A 20 18.88 -5.90 -18.25
N ASP A 21 19.90 -6.44 -17.60
CA ASP A 21 20.40 -7.80 -17.90
C ASP A 21 19.46 -8.87 -17.34
N PHE A 22 18.89 -8.62 -16.17
CA PHE A 22 17.87 -9.45 -15.56
C PHE A 22 16.63 -9.58 -16.46
N LEU A 23 16.08 -8.48 -16.96
CA LEU A 23 14.93 -8.49 -17.86
C LEU A 23 15.24 -9.15 -19.21
N ARG A 24 16.45 -8.92 -19.76
CA ARG A 24 16.88 -9.57 -20.99
C ARG A 24 16.92 -11.09 -20.85
N ALA A 25 17.42 -11.60 -19.73
CA ALA A 25 17.47 -13.05 -19.44
C ALA A 25 16.06 -13.66 -19.30
N ARG A 26 15.05 -12.85 -18.98
CA ARG A 26 13.65 -13.25 -18.84
C ARG A 26 12.79 -12.90 -20.08
N GLU A 27 13.39 -12.54 -21.18
CA GLU A 27 12.68 -12.12 -22.39
C GLU A 27 11.69 -10.97 -22.12
N TYR A 28 12.07 -10.05 -21.20
CA TYR A 28 11.26 -8.89 -20.76
C TYR A 28 9.91 -9.26 -20.13
N ARG A 29 9.80 -10.44 -19.52
CA ARG A 29 8.63 -10.79 -18.71
C ARG A 29 8.81 -10.29 -17.27
N ASN A 30 7.76 -9.73 -16.71
CA ASN A 30 7.75 -9.30 -15.31
C ASN A 30 7.93 -10.51 -14.37
N PRO A 31 8.62 -10.32 -13.23
CA PRO A 31 8.70 -11.34 -12.19
C PRO A 31 7.31 -11.72 -11.67
N MET A 32 7.14 -13.01 -11.38
CA MET A 32 5.98 -13.55 -10.67
C MET A 32 6.33 -13.73 -9.18
N ALA A 33 5.35 -14.09 -8.37
CA ALA A 33 5.47 -14.16 -6.90
C ALA A 33 6.70 -14.96 -6.38
N ASP A 34 7.01 -16.09 -7.04
CA ASP A 34 8.09 -16.98 -6.63
C ASP A 34 9.39 -16.77 -7.42
N ASP A 35 9.43 -15.75 -8.26
CA ASP A 35 10.59 -15.49 -9.08
C ASP A 35 11.69 -14.74 -8.32
N VAL A 36 12.94 -15.04 -8.66
CA VAL A 36 14.10 -14.23 -8.23
C VAL A 36 13.96 -12.83 -8.80
N THR A 37 14.34 -11.81 -8.02
CA THR A 37 14.33 -10.39 -8.42
C THR A 37 15.72 -9.92 -8.88
N ALA A 38 15.77 -8.77 -9.57
CA ALA A 38 17.05 -8.15 -9.93
C ALA A 38 17.87 -7.77 -8.70
N PHE A 39 17.21 -7.45 -7.58
CA PHE A 39 17.86 -7.22 -6.28
C PHE A 39 18.63 -8.45 -5.80
N GLN A 40 17.99 -9.62 -5.80
CA GLN A 40 18.64 -10.86 -5.37
C GLN A 40 19.85 -11.19 -6.26
N VAL A 41 19.74 -10.95 -7.55
CA VAL A 41 20.89 -11.10 -8.48
C VAL A 41 22.00 -10.11 -8.16
N ALA A 42 21.67 -8.82 -7.97
CA ALA A 42 22.65 -7.77 -7.70
C ALA A 42 23.42 -7.99 -6.40
N PHE A 43 22.74 -8.48 -5.36
CA PHE A 43 23.33 -8.70 -4.04
C PHE A 43 23.83 -10.14 -3.83
N ASN A 44 23.69 -11.00 -4.84
CA ASN A 44 24.03 -12.44 -4.76
C ASN A 44 23.48 -13.08 -3.48
N THR A 45 22.18 -12.92 -3.25
CA THR A 45 21.47 -13.37 -2.06
C THR A 45 20.19 -14.11 -2.40
N GLU A 46 19.80 -15.06 -1.55
CA GLU A 46 18.49 -15.72 -1.61
C GLU A 46 17.41 -14.93 -0.84
N LEU A 47 17.82 -13.95 -0.03
CA LEU A 47 16.90 -13.14 0.75
C LEU A 47 16.08 -12.22 -0.16
N THR A 48 14.80 -12.12 0.12
CA THR A 48 13.96 -11.07 -0.45
C THR A 48 14.42 -9.69 0.04
N PHE A 49 14.04 -8.64 -0.66
CA PHE A 49 14.40 -7.27 -0.26
C PHE A 49 13.99 -6.94 1.19
N PRO A 50 12.75 -7.25 1.67
CA PRO A 50 12.37 -7.00 3.06
C PRO A 50 13.21 -7.81 4.07
N GLU A 51 13.52 -9.07 3.77
CA GLU A 51 14.35 -9.91 4.64
C GLU A 51 15.79 -9.40 4.73
N PHE A 52 16.35 -8.96 3.60
CA PHE A 52 17.68 -8.38 3.56
C PHE A 52 17.75 -7.09 4.37
N VAL A 53 16.82 -6.18 4.18
CA VAL A 53 16.78 -4.90 4.92
C VAL A 53 16.61 -5.15 6.42
N LYS A 54 15.81 -6.14 6.81
CA LYS A 54 15.63 -6.55 8.21
C LYS A 54 16.95 -7.01 8.86
N GLN A 55 17.84 -7.67 8.10
CA GLN A 55 19.14 -8.10 8.60
C GLN A 55 20.20 -6.98 8.62
N HIS A 56 19.86 -5.79 8.06
CA HIS A 56 20.75 -4.63 7.99
C HIS A 56 20.11 -3.41 8.69
N PRO A 57 20.28 -3.28 10.03
CA PRO A 57 19.55 -2.27 10.83
C PRO A 57 19.72 -0.83 10.33
N GLU A 58 20.89 -0.47 9.77
CA GLU A 58 21.12 0.86 9.20
C GLU A 58 20.24 1.11 7.97
N HIS A 59 20.09 0.12 7.10
CA HIS A 59 19.20 0.22 5.93
C HIS A 59 17.74 0.27 6.36
N LEU A 60 17.34 -0.54 7.32
CA LEU A 60 15.98 -0.53 7.87
C LEU A 60 15.62 0.83 8.49
N GLU A 61 16.52 1.42 9.29
CA GLU A 61 16.28 2.73 9.88
C GLU A 61 16.18 3.84 8.81
N ASN A 62 17.04 3.80 7.79
CA ASN A 62 16.99 4.76 6.70
C ASN A 62 15.72 4.59 5.85
N LEU A 63 15.26 3.36 5.60
CA LEU A 63 14.00 3.07 4.93
C LEU A 63 12.83 3.67 5.72
N HIS A 64 12.72 3.36 7.01
CA HIS A 64 11.67 3.91 7.86
C HIS A 64 11.67 5.45 7.88
N LYS A 65 12.84 6.07 7.95
CA LYS A 65 12.95 7.54 7.89
C LYS A 65 12.54 8.10 6.53
N SER A 66 12.81 7.38 5.44
CA SER A 66 12.38 7.80 4.11
C SER A 66 10.87 7.71 3.95
N MET A 67 10.24 6.65 4.47
CA MET A 67 8.79 6.46 4.45
C MET A 67 8.03 7.47 5.33
N GLN A 68 8.69 8.02 6.36
CA GLN A 68 8.10 9.05 7.22
C GLN A 68 8.10 10.45 6.58
N GLN A 69 8.84 10.67 5.51
CA GLN A 69 8.83 11.95 4.82
C GLN A 69 7.49 12.11 4.09
N SER A 70 6.78 13.20 4.41
CA SER A 70 5.57 13.56 3.66
C SER A 70 5.95 13.93 2.23
N TYR A 71 5.41 13.21 1.28
CA TYR A 71 5.53 13.53 -0.12
C TYR A 71 4.29 14.36 -0.52
N GLY A 72 4.43 15.69 -0.54
CA GLY A 72 3.38 16.56 -1.06
C GLY A 72 2.09 16.60 -0.23
N ASN A 73 0.97 16.67 -0.93
CA ASN A 73 -0.37 16.73 -0.34
C ASN A 73 -0.73 15.42 0.38
N GLN A 74 -1.58 15.54 1.37
CA GLN A 74 -2.08 14.37 2.09
C GLN A 74 -3.41 13.93 1.48
N TRP A 75 -3.59 12.63 1.27
CA TRP A 75 -4.86 12.09 0.78
C TRP A 75 -6.07 12.54 1.61
N ILE A 76 -5.89 12.68 2.92
CA ILE A 76 -6.92 13.11 3.89
C ILE A 76 -7.38 14.55 3.72
N ASP A 77 -6.63 15.40 3.02
CA ASP A 77 -7.01 16.79 2.77
C ASP A 77 -7.89 16.90 1.50
N GLU A 78 -7.73 15.95 0.57
CA GLU A 78 -8.44 15.94 -0.71
C GLU A 78 -9.57 14.92 -0.75
N PHE A 79 -9.45 13.80 -0.02
CA PHE A 79 -10.49 12.78 0.04
C PHE A 79 -11.60 13.22 1.00
N PRO A 80 -12.86 13.29 0.54
CA PRO A 80 -13.97 13.85 1.32
C PRO A 80 -14.52 12.86 2.36
N VAL A 81 -13.69 12.52 3.37
CA VAL A 81 -13.97 11.49 4.40
C VAL A 81 -15.37 11.64 4.99
N GLU A 82 -15.75 12.86 5.42
CA GLU A 82 -17.03 13.11 6.12
C GLU A 82 -18.23 12.81 5.20
N SER A 83 -18.17 13.20 3.93
CA SER A 83 -19.24 12.90 2.97
C SER A 83 -19.28 11.42 2.58
N GLU A 84 -18.14 10.72 2.61
CA GLU A 84 -18.04 9.30 2.31
C GLU A 84 -18.56 8.40 3.46
N LEU A 85 -18.74 8.95 4.66
CA LEU A 85 -19.41 8.21 5.74
C LEU A 85 -20.84 7.85 5.34
N GLY A 86 -21.53 8.75 4.65
CA GLY A 86 -22.89 8.49 4.15
C GLY A 86 -23.84 8.05 5.27
N GLN A 87 -24.43 6.87 5.12
CA GLN A 87 -25.31 6.25 6.12
C GLN A 87 -24.58 5.33 7.10
N TRP A 88 -23.23 5.30 7.08
CA TRP A 88 -22.49 4.50 8.03
C TRP A 88 -22.84 4.94 9.45
N ASP A 89 -23.22 3.96 10.27
CA ASP A 89 -23.69 4.23 11.62
C ASP A 89 -22.58 4.80 12.49
N GLN A 90 -22.71 6.05 12.85
CA GLN A 90 -21.78 6.79 13.69
C GLN A 90 -22.14 6.73 15.18
N THR A 91 -23.09 5.85 15.58
CA THR A 91 -23.47 5.69 16.97
C THR A 91 -22.48 4.78 17.70
N GLY A 92 -21.64 5.38 18.53
CA GLY A 92 -20.69 4.68 19.38
C GLY A 92 -19.26 4.59 18.81
N ASN A 93 -18.31 4.48 19.73
CA ASN A 93 -16.87 4.45 19.40
C ASN A 93 -16.33 3.05 19.13
N GLU A 94 -17.14 2.02 19.26
CA GLU A 94 -16.70 0.62 19.17
C GLU A 94 -16.57 0.09 17.73
N ARG A 95 -17.24 0.75 16.77
CA ARG A 95 -17.22 0.30 15.37
C ARG A 95 -15.90 0.68 14.69
N PRO A 96 -15.33 -0.20 13.87
CA PRO A 96 -14.09 0.12 13.17
C PRO A 96 -14.38 1.16 12.05
N LEU A 97 -13.78 2.35 12.19
CA LEU A 97 -13.89 3.42 11.19
C LEU A 97 -12.83 3.25 10.11
N LEU A 98 -11.59 3.12 10.52
CA LEU A 98 -10.42 2.97 9.63
C LEU A 98 -9.58 1.78 10.07
N VAL A 99 -9.25 0.91 9.12
CA VAL A 99 -8.24 -0.14 9.27
C VAL A 99 -7.12 0.18 8.29
N ASP A 100 -5.99 0.62 8.81
CA ASP A 100 -4.77 0.99 8.07
C ASP A 100 -3.91 -0.29 7.92
N ILE A 101 -4.06 -0.97 6.79
CA ILE A 101 -3.47 -2.28 6.50
C ILE A 101 -2.06 -2.08 5.91
N GLY A 102 -1.04 -2.64 6.55
CA GLY A 102 0.35 -2.33 6.24
C GLY A 102 0.71 -0.90 6.67
N GLY A 103 0.03 -0.37 7.69
CA GLY A 103 0.11 1.03 8.12
C GLY A 103 1.41 1.40 8.86
N GLY A 104 2.37 0.49 8.94
CA GLY A 104 3.68 0.73 9.52
C GLY A 104 3.59 1.19 10.98
N ARG A 105 4.18 2.34 11.25
CA ARG A 105 4.17 2.95 12.59
C ARG A 105 3.00 3.90 12.82
N GLY A 106 1.94 3.85 12.00
CA GLY A 106 0.70 4.57 12.18
C GLY A 106 0.73 6.04 11.76
N GLN A 107 1.59 6.44 10.83
CA GLN A 107 1.69 7.82 10.38
C GLN A 107 0.38 8.33 9.78
N GLN A 108 -0.25 7.51 8.91
CA GLN A 108 -1.51 7.88 8.26
C GLN A 108 -2.68 7.86 9.25
N ALA A 109 -2.74 6.87 10.13
CA ALA A 109 -3.71 6.80 11.20
C ALA A 109 -3.62 8.00 12.16
N SER A 110 -2.38 8.42 12.53
CA SER A 110 -2.15 9.61 13.33
C SER A 110 -2.60 10.89 12.61
N ALA A 111 -2.29 11.03 11.33
CA ALA A 111 -2.73 12.17 10.52
C ALA A 111 -4.26 12.21 10.42
N PHE A 112 -4.89 11.05 10.20
CA PHE A 112 -6.35 10.91 10.15
C PHE A 112 -7.01 11.36 11.46
N LYS A 113 -6.54 10.87 12.61
CA LYS A 113 -7.08 11.28 13.92
C LYS A 113 -6.90 12.77 14.20
N LYS A 114 -5.77 13.36 13.82
CA LYS A 114 -5.51 14.80 13.96
C LYS A 114 -6.44 15.62 13.07
N ARG A 115 -6.72 15.18 11.86
CA ARG A 115 -7.57 15.88 10.89
C ARG A 115 -9.05 15.78 11.25
N PHE A 116 -9.47 14.63 11.81
CA PHE A 116 -10.85 14.31 12.13
C PHE A 116 -11.03 13.86 13.60
N PRO A 117 -10.71 14.72 14.59
CA PRO A 117 -10.72 14.33 16.01
C PRO A 117 -12.12 14.03 16.54
N GLY A 118 -13.16 14.54 15.88
CA GLY A 118 -14.56 14.35 16.27
C GLY A 118 -15.26 13.15 15.63
N LEU A 119 -14.62 12.46 14.69
CA LEU A 119 -15.25 11.28 14.07
C LEU A 119 -15.24 10.11 15.06
N PRO A 120 -16.43 9.52 15.34
CA PRO A 120 -16.53 8.34 16.18
C PRO A 120 -16.00 7.10 15.45
N GLY A 121 -15.56 6.12 16.22
CA GLY A 121 -15.12 4.84 15.72
C GLY A 121 -13.62 4.60 15.92
N ARG A 122 -13.26 3.33 15.88
CA ARG A 122 -11.90 2.84 16.09
C ARG A 122 -11.03 3.09 14.86
N VAL A 123 -9.81 3.51 15.09
CA VAL A 123 -8.75 3.59 14.08
C VAL A 123 -7.69 2.56 14.42
N ILE A 124 -7.49 1.59 13.55
CA ILE A 124 -6.70 0.40 13.79
C ILE A 124 -5.60 0.34 12.73
N VAL A 125 -4.36 0.24 13.17
CA VAL A 125 -3.19 0.00 12.32
C VAL A 125 -2.85 -1.47 12.38
N GLN A 126 -2.71 -2.10 11.24
CA GLN A 126 -2.29 -3.50 11.11
C GLN A 126 -0.96 -3.59 10.38
N ASP A 127 -0.02 -4.32 10.97
CA ASP A 127 1.26 -4.64 10.34
C ASP A 127 1.85 -5.91 11.00
N ARG A 128 2.98 -6.35 10.51
CA ARG A 128 3.70 -7.50 11.07
C ARG A 128 4.26 -7.18 12.46
N ALA A 129 4.46 -8.22 13.28
CA ALA A 129 4.93 -8.09 14.67
C ALA A 129 6.21 -7.24 14.77
N GLU A 130 7.17 -7.47 13.89
CA GLU A 130 8.43 -6.75 13.89
C GLU A 130 8.34 -5.26 13.57
N VAL A 131 7.24 -4.82 12.95
CA VAL A 131 6.96 -3.41 12.66
C VAL A 131 6.23 -2.76 13.84
N ILE A 132 5.29 -3.49 14.43
CA ILE A 132 4.47 -3.04 15.57
C ILE A 132 5.29 -3.02 16.86
N ASP A 133 6.21 -3.96 17.05
CA ASP A 133 7.05 -4.02 18.23
C ASP A 133 7.88 -2.74 18.42
N GLY A 134 7.69 -2.09 19.58
CA GLY A 134 8.37 -0.84 19.91
C GLY A 134 7.79 0.42 19.28
N VAL A 135 6.60 0.34 18.68
CA VAL A 135 5.87 1.55 18.23
C VAL A 135 5.44 2.35 19.45
N THR A 136 5.65 3.67 19.39
CA THR A 136 5.15 4.59 20.41
C THR A 136 3.62 4.68 20.30
N GLU A 137 2.95 4.60 21.44
CA GLU A 137 1.50 4.76 21.53
C GLU A 137 1.05 6.07 20.89
N ILE A 138 -0.02 5.99 20.08
CA ILE A 138 -0.66 7.13 19.44
C ILE A 138 -2.08 7.24 20.00
N ASP A 139 -2.42 8.39 20.56
CA ASP A 139 -3.74 8.61 21.15
C ASP A 139 -4.87 8.34 20.15
N GLY A 140 -5.80 7.48 20.54
CA GLY A 140 -6.95 7.06 19.74
C GLY A 140 -6.62 6.17 18.54
N VAL A 141 -5.45 5.56 18.48
CA VAL A 141 -5.03 4.59 17.47
C VAL A 141 -4.68 3.27 18.15
N GLU A 142 -5.25 2.20 17.64
CA GLU A 142 -4.97 0.84 18.08
C GLU A 142 -3.96 0.19 17.14
N PHE A 143 -3.04 -0.61 17.68
CA PHE A 143 -2.10 -1.39 16.89
C PHE A 143 -2.43 -2.88 17.00
N MET A 144 -2.48 -3.56 15.87
CA MET A 144 -2.79 -4.98 15.78
C MET A 144 -1.78 -5.69 14.88
N VAL A 145 -1.14 -6.74 15.41
CA VAL A 145 -0.32 -7.63 14.58
C VAL A 145 -1.24 -8.41 13.65
N HIS A 146 -1.02 -8.30 12.36
CA HIS A 146 -1.78 -9.01 11.35
C HIS A 146 -0.95 -9.16 10.07
N ASP A 147 -1.02 -10.34 9.45
CA ASP A 147 -0.52 -10.59 8.11
C ASP A 147 -1.67 -10.40 7.11
N PHE A 148 -1.55 -9.45 6.20
CA PHE A 148 -2.59 -9.13 5.22
C PHE A 148 -2.85 -10.25 4.17
N PHE A 149 -2.01 -11.28 4.12
CA PHE A 149 -2.31 -12.48 3.34
C PHE A 149 -3.33 -13.40 4.02
N GLU A 150 -3.52 -13.25 5.33
CA GLU A 150 -4.52 -13.94 6.11
C GLU A 150 -5.87 -13.22 6.08
N ALA A 151 -6.95 -13.93 6.40
CA ALA A 151 -8.30 -13.35 6.42
C ALA A 151 -8.36 -12.13 7.35
N GLN A 152 -8.93 -11.02 6.86
CA GLN A 152 -9.08 -9.78 7.61
C GLN A 152 -9.95 -9.99 8.86
N PRO A 153 -9.40 -9.83 10.09
CA PRO A 153 -10.13 -10.11 11.33
C PRO A 153 -11.10 -8.99 11.74
N ILE A 154 -10.92 -7.77 11.22
CA ILE A 154 -11.77 -6.62 11.56
C ILE A 154 -12.92 -6.55 10.57
N LEU A 155 -14.13 -6.85 11.05
CA LEU A 155 -15.32 -6.93 10.20
C LEU A 155 -16.08 -5.59 10.15
N GLY A 156 -16.61 -5.25 8.98
CA GLY A 156 -17.52 -4.13 8.78
C GLY A 156 -16.90 -2.74 8.99
N ALA A 157 -15.58 -2.61 8.86
CA ALA A 157 -14.95 -1.30 8.89
C ALA A 157 -15.50 -0.41 7.77
N LYS A 158 -15.60 0.90 8.03
CA LYS A 158 -16.00 1.83 6.97
C LYS A 158 -14.93 1.89 5.89
N PHE A 159 -13.67 2.07 6.27
CA PHE A 159 -12.53 2.20 5.39
C PHE A 159 -11.48 1.13 5.70
N TYR A 160 -11.14 0.31 4.71
CA TYR A 160 -9.95 -0.51 4.68
C TYR A 160 -8.94 0.22 3.81
N TYR A 161 -7.90 0.76 4.42
CA TYR A 161 -6.95 1.65 3.78
C TYR A 161 -5.61 0.94 3.59
N LEU A 162 -5.06 1.04 2.38
CA LEU A 162 -3.72 0.55 2.03
C LEU A 162 -2.99 1.68 1.30
N ARG A 163 -1.79 2.03 1.79
CA ARG A 163 -0.94 3.04 1.17
C ARG A 163 0.42 2.46 0.86
N PHE A 164 0.82 2.51 -0.42
CA PHE A 164 2.09 1.97 -0.86
C PHE A 164 2.31 0.53 -0.35
N VAL A 165 1.30 -0.29 -0.50
CA VAL A 165 1.34 -1.72 -0.15
C VAL A 165 1.33 -2.57 -1.40
N LEU A 166 0.37 -2.34 -2.30
CA LEU A 166 0.18 -3.22 -3.44
C LEU A 166 1.25 -3.01 -4.53
N HIS A 167 1.91 -1.87 -4.56
CA HIS A 167 3.02 -1.63 -5.48
C HIS A 167 4.25 -2.51 -5.20
N ASP A 168 4.40 -3.02 -3.98
CA ASP A 168 5.49 -3.93 -3.61
C ASP A 168 5.30 -5.35 -4.13
N TRP A 169 4.10 -5.69 -4.62
CA TRP A 169 3.71 -7.07 -4.91
C TRP A 169 3.32 -7.29 -6.37
N PRO A 170 3.68 -8.46 -6.95
CA PRO A 170 3.10 -8.93 -8.21
C PRO A 170 1.59 -9.06 -8.14
N ASP A 171 0.92 -8.97 -9.29
CA ASP A 171 -0.54 -8.95 -9.40
C ASP A 171 -1.26 -10.10 -8.68
N ASP A 172 -0.71 -11.31 -8.74
CA ASP A 172 -1.36 -12.46 -8.12
C ASP A 172 -1.40 -12.34 -6.59
N LEU A 173 -0.33 -11.82 -5.98
CA LEU A 173 -0.28 -11.54 -4.57
C LEU A 173 -1.16 -10.34 -4.19
N CYS A 174 -1.22 -9.30 -5.02
CA CYS A 174 -2.16 -8.21 -4.83
C CYS A 174 -3.61 -8.71 -4.81
N VAL A 175 -3.98 -9.60 -5.72
CA VAL A 175 -5.32 -10.22 -5.74
C VAL A 175 -5.57 -11.02 -4.47
N GLN A 176 -4.58 -11.75 -3.95
CA GLN A 176 -4.70 -12.48 -2.70
C GLN A 176 -4.94 -11.52 -1.52
N ILE A 177 -4.15 -10.44 -1.40
CA ILE A 177 -4.32 -9.40 -0.36
C ILE A 177 -5.73 -8.81 -0.43
N LEU A 178 -6.19 -8.40 -1.60
CA LEU A 178 -7.53 -7.82 -1.75
C LEU A 178 -8.64 -8.82 -1.40
N ARG A 179 -8.48 -10.09 -1.80
CA ARG A 179 -9.45 -11.16 -1.49
C ARG A 179 -9.48 -11.52 0.01
N SER A 180 -8.42 -11.28 0.76
CA SER A 180 -8.43 -11.47 2.22
C SER A 180 -9.34 -10.44 2.92
N ILE A 181 -9.49 -9.25 2.31
CA ILE A 181 -10.28 -8.14 2.86
C ILE A 181 -11.75 -8.24 2.49
N VAL A 182 -12.07 -8.64 1.25
CA VAL A 182 -13.45 -8.63 0.71
C VAL A 182 -14.47 -9.32 1.63
N PRO A 183 -14.22 -10.50 2.22
CA PRO A 183 -15.17 -11.15 3.12
C PRO A 183 -15.47 -10.39 4.40
N ALA A 184 -14.57 -9.50 4.83
CA ALA A 184 -14.73 -8.68 6.01
C ALA A 184 -15.55 -7.39 5.75
N MET A 185 -15.76 -7.04 4.49
CA MET A 185 -16.47 -5.82 4.11
C MET A 185 -17.98 -5.93 4.40
N GLY A 186 -18.52 -4.90 5.05
CA GLY A 186 -19.97 -4.71 5.18
C GLY A 186 -20.55 -3.95 3.98
N PRO A 187 -21.88 -3.79 3.91
CA PRO A 187 -22.56 -3.13 2.78
C PRO A 187 -22.13 -1.67 2.53
N GLN A 188 -21.55 -1.01 3.54
CA GLN A 188 -21.12 0.38 3.45
C GLN A 188 -19.59 0.52 3.50
N SER A 189 -18.88 -0.60 3.53
CA SER A 189 -17.42 -0.62 3.51
C SER A 189 -16.88 -0.25 2.13
N CYS A 190 -15.72 0.37 2.11
CA CYS A 190 -14.90 0.45 0.91
C CYS A 190 -13.43 0.22 1.23
N ILE A 191 -12.70 -0.19 0.21
CA ILE A 191 -11.24 -0.22 0.22
C ILE A 191 -10.76 1.11 -0.35
N ILE A 192 -9.81 1.74 0.33
CA ILE A 192 -9.12 2.94 -0.13
C ILE A 192 -7.67 2.54 -0.44
N LEU A 193 -7.30 2.60 -1.70
CA LEU A 193 -5.93 2.39 -2.14
C LEU A 193 -5.30 3.75 -2.43
N ASP A 194 -4.20 4.05 -1.76
CA ASP A 194 -3.46 5.31 -1.89
C ASP A 194 -2.11 4.99 -2.51
N GLU A 195 -2.03 5.13 -3.82
CA GLU A 195 -0.93 4.63 -4.64
C GLU A 195 -0.51 5.65 -5.71
N MET A 196 0.64 5.43 -6.33
CA MET A 196 0.98 6.15 -7.55
C MET A 196 0.26 5.54 -8.73
N ILE A 197 -0.37 6.41 -9.55
CA ILE A 197 -1.06 5.99 -10.76
C ILE A 197 -0.48 6.77 -11.93
N PRO A 198 0.60 6.24 -12.54
CA PRO A 198 1.24 6.93 -13.64
C PRO A 198 0.31 7.02 -14.86
N PRO A 199 0.22 8.19 -15.51
CA PRO A 199 -0.45 8.32 -16.79
C PRO A 199 0.37 7.66 -17.90
N ASP A 200 -0.29 7.29 -19.01
CA ASP A 200 0.39 6.71 -20.18
C ASP A 200 1.44 7.64 -20.80
N ILE A 201 1.23 8.96 -20.67
CA ILE A 201 2.12 9.99 -21.19
C ILE A 201 2.33 11.07 -20.11
N GLY A 202 3.59 11.47 -19.91
CA GLY A 202 3.92 12.56 -18.99
C GLY A 202 4.09 12.11 -17.56
N ILE A 203 4.49 10.85 -17.34
CA ILE A 203 4.83 10.32 -16.03
C ILE A 203 5.82 11.24 -15.28
N SER A 204 5.61 11.47 -14.00
CA SER A 204 6.56 12.22 -13.18
C SER A 204 7.88 11.45 -13.02
N PHE A 205 8.99 12.17 -12.86
CA PHE A 205 10.28 11.53 -12.61
C PHE A 205 10.23 10.61 -11.37
N TRP A 206 9.51 11.02 -10.34
CA TRP A 206 9.40 10.26 -9.11
C TRP A 206 8.62 8.95 -9.31
N ALA A 207 7.49 8.99 -10.00
CA ALA A 207 6.71 7.80 -10.30
C ALA A 207 7.49 6.82 -11.19
N ALA A 208 8.20 7.30 -12.21
CA ALA A 208 9.05 6.46 -13.05
C ALA A 208 10.23 5.82 -12.28
N PHE A 209 10.82 6.57 -11.33
CA PHE A 209 11.86 6.05 -10.47
C PHE A 209 11.32 4.97 -9.52
N MET A 210 10.17 5.20 -8.90
CA MET A 210 9.54 4.23 -7.99
C MET A 210 9.14 2.97 -8.73
N ASP A 211 8.53 3.07 -9.90
CA ASP A 211 8.19 1.92 -10.73
C ASP A 211 9.42 1.06 -11.03
N THR A 212 10.52 1.69 -11.48
CA THR A 212 11.78 0.99 -11.73
C THR A 212 12.34 0.35 -10.45
N ALA A 213 12.26 1.04 -9.31
CA ALA A 213 12.78 0.54 -8.03
C ALA A 213 11.95 -0.64 -7.52
N MET A 214 10.61 -0.57 -7.58
CA MET A 214 9.72 -1.67 -7.15
C MET A 214 9.94 -2.91 -8.02
N LEU A 215 10.02 -2.74 -9.35
CA LEU A 215 10.32 -3.85 -10.25
C LEU A 215 11.66 -4.51 -9.94
N ALA A 216 12.70 -3.71 -9.70
CA ALA A 216 14.04 -4.22 -9.44
C ALA A 216 14.17 -4.93 -8.09
N THR A 217 13.47 -4.46 -7.06
CA THR A 217 13.65 -4.93 -5.66
C THR A 217 12.62 -5.96 -5.23
N CYS A 218 11.36 -5.74 -5.54
CA CYS A 218 10.23 -6.52 -5.04
C CYS A 218 9.50 -7.31 -6.15
N GLY A 219 9.80 -7.04 -7.42
CA GLY A 219 9.02 -7.57 -8.55
C GLY A 219 7.62 -6.95 -8.68
N GLY A 220 7.37 -5.88 -7.93
CA GLY A 220 6.16 -5.07 -7.99
C GLY A 220 6.20 -4.03 -9.09
N SER A 221 5.20 -3.16 -9.13
CA SER A 221 5.12 -2.07 -10.13
C SER A 221 4.15 -0.97 -9.72
N GLU A 222 4.38 0.23 -10.24
CA GLU A 222 3.36 1.28 -10.24
C GLU A 222 2.38 1.02 -11.39
N ARG A 223 1.09 0.95 -11.09
CA ARG A 223 0.07 0.50 -12.03
C ARG A 223 -0.68 1.68 -12.65
N SER A 224 -0.88 1.64 -13.96
CA SER A 224 -1.76 2.58 -14.65
C SER A 224 -3.22 2.41 -14.20
N ALA A 225 -4.07 3.39 -14.50
CA ALA A 225 -5.50 3.29 -14.17
C ALA A 225 -6.16 2.04 -14.79
N GLU A 226 -5.73 1.65 -15.99
CA GLU A 226 -6.24 0.46 -16.68
C GLU A 226 -5.77 -0.83 -15.98
N ASP A 227 -4.51 -0.89 -15.51
CA ASP A 227 -4.00 -2.02 -14.73
C ASP A 227 -4.77 -2.18 -13.41
N TRP A 228 -5.09 -1.08 -12.74
CA TRP A 228 -5.91 -1.09 -11.54
C TRP A 228 -7.31 -1.64 -11.79
N VAL A 229 -7.94 -1.26 -12.91
CA VAL A 229 -9.24 -1.84 -13.29
C VAL A 229 -9.14 -3.35 -13.44
N ARG A 230 -8.10 -3.85 -14.15
CA ARG A 230 -7.89 -5.29 -14.35
C ARG A 230 -7.60 -6.03 -13.04
N LEU A 231 -6.75 -5.45 -12.19
CA LEU A 231 -6.38 -6.04 -10.91
C LEU A 231 -7.59 -6.18 -9.97
N LEU A 232 -8.33 -5.09 -9.80
CA LEU A 232 -9.51 -5.05 -8.96
C LEU A 232 -10.63 -5.96 -9.48
N ASP A 233 -10.79 -6.05 -10.80
CA ASP A 233 -11.73 -6.96 -11.43
C ASP A 233 -11.46 -8.42 -11.04
N ARG A 234 -10.19 -8.84 -11.09
CA ARG A 234 -9.73 -10.18 -10.67
C ARG A 234 -9.98 -10.44 -9.19
N ALA A 235 -9.94 -9.39 -8.34
CA ALA A 235 -10.23 -9.51 -6.92
C ALA A 235 -11.72 -9.49 -6.55
N GLY A 236 -12.63 -9.35 -7.55
CA GLY A 236 -14.07 -9.23 -7.31
C GLY A 236 -14.50 -7.84 -6.91
N LEU A 237 -13.67 -6.84 -7.16
CA LEU A 237 -13.89 -5.44 -6.84
C LEU A 237 -14.14 -4.62 -8.11
N ARG A 238 -14.70 -3.42 -7.92
CA ARG A 238 -14.79 -2.39 -8.96
C ARG A 238 -14.41 -1.03 -8.40
N ILE A 239 -13.85 -0.18 -9.25
CA ILE A 239 -13.57 1.21 -8.90
C ILE A 239 -14.89 1.97 -8.80
N LEU A 240 -15.08 2.64 -7.67
CA LEU A 240 -16.18 3.58 -7.46
C LEU A 240 -15.72 5.02 -7.77
N LYS A 241 -14.50 5.39 -7.34
CA LYS A 241 -13.88 6.70 -7.55
C LYS A 241 -12.39 6.55 -7.76
N LEU A 242 -11.82 7.45 -8.55
CA LEU A 242 -10.40 7.68 -8.71
C LEU A 242 -10.17 9.18 -8.53
N LEU A 243 -9.31 9.55 -7.58
CA LEU A 243 -9.02 10.93 -7.23
C LEU A 243 -7.50 11.13 -7.21
N GLU A 244 -6.97 11.82 -8.22
CA GLU A 244 -5.58 12.29 -8.21
C GLU A 244 -5.50 13.52 -7.28
N TYR A 245 -4.54 13.52 -6.36
CA TYR A 245 -4.42 14.57 -5.36
C TYR A 245 -3.02 15.22 -5.28
N ASP A 246 -2.04 14.69 -6.01
CA ASP A 246 -0.68 15.22 -6.00
C ASP A 246 -0.05 15.14 -7.41
N PRO A 247 0.70 16.19 -7.85
CA PRO A 247 1.32 16.23 -9.18
C PRO A 247 2.42 15.18 -9.39
N GLN A 248 2.76 14.40 -8.37
CA GLN A 248 3.65 13.24 -8.48
C GLN A 248 2.89 11.95 -8.81
N ASN A 249 1.64 12.07 -9.28
CA ASN A 249 0.73 10.99 -9.64
C ASN A 249 0.19 10.18 -8.45
N LEU A 250 0.23 10.76 -7.23
CA LEU A 250 -0.45 10.14 -6.10
C LEU A 250 -1.95 10.25 -6.25
N SER A 251 -2.63 9.13 -6.03
CA SER A 251 -4.07 9.02 -6.25
C SER A 251 -4.72 8.11 -5.23
N VAL A 252 -5.98 8.40 -4.91
CA VAL A 252 -6.85 7.54 -4.12
C VAL A 252 -7.80 6.79 -5.06
N ILE A 253 -7.79 5.48 -4.97
CA ILE A 253 -8.81 4.61 -5.57
C ILE A 253 -9.77 4.19 -4.46
N VAL A 254 -11.06 4.43 -4.65
CA VAL A 254 -12.13 3.86 -3.83
C VAL A 254 -12.68 2.65 -4.53
N ALA A 255 -12.51 1.47 -3.94
CA ALA A 255 -12.99 0.22 -4.48
C ALA A 255 -14.07 -0.40 -3.58
N VAL A 256 -15.05 -1.01 -4.21
CA VAL A 256 -16.16 -1.72 -3.54
C VAL A 256 -16.38 -3.08 -4.20
N PRO A 257 -16.97 -4.06 -3.50
CA PRO A 257 -17.36 -5.32 -4.10
C PRO A 257 -18.23 -5.14 -5.34
N LYS A 258 -18.04 -5.98 -6.33
CA LYS A 258 -18.98 -6.06 -7.45
C LYS A 258 -20.35 -6.48 -6.95
N PRO A 259 -21.43 -5.98 -7.55
CA PRO A 259 -22.75 -6.54 -7.28
C PRO A 259 -22.76 -8.04 -7.55
N GLU A 260 -23.39 -8.82 -6.68
CA GLU A 260 -23.64 -10.23 -6.99
C GLU A 260 -24.41 -10.31 -8.31
N GLU A 261 -23.84 -11.02 -9.30
CA GLU A 261 -24.60 -11.34 -10.50
C GLU A 261 -25.76 -12.26 -10.07
N ASN A 262 -26.96 -11.72 -10.08
CA ASN A 262 -28.16 -12.55 -9.95
C ASN A 262 -28.15 -13.53 -11.13
N VAL A 263 -27.61 -14.73 -10.90
CA VAL A 263 -27.78 -15.86 -11.83
C VAL A 263 -29.29 -16.14 -11.85
N ARG A 264 -29.95 -15.63 -12.91
CA ARG A 264 -31.33 -15.95 -13.21
C ARG A 264 -31.40 -17.27 -13.96
#